data_e0fa62746bf720c8b629b5a4929caf5b
#
_entry.id   e0fa62746bf720c8b629b5a4929caf5b
#
_cell.length_a   1.000
_cell.length_b   1.000
_cell.length_c   1.000
_cell.angle_alpha   90.00
_cell.angle_beta   90.00
_cell.angle_gamma   90.00
#
_symmetry.space_group_name_H-M   'P 1'
#
loop_
_entity.id
_entity.type
_entity.pdbx_description
1 polymer ?
#
loop_
_entity_poly.entity_id
_entity_poly.type
_entity_poly.pdbx_seq_one_letter_code
_entity_poly.pdbx_strand_id
1 'polypeptide(L)'
;MSTKSSAVLGIDLGTTNSCVAIIENGVPKVIENSEGNRTTPSIIAYTESEILVGASAKRQAVTNPQNTIYAAKRLIGRKFKENAVQKDIDLMPYKIVEAKNGDAWVQVRNDKYAPPQISAEVLRKMKQTAEDYLGEEVTQAVITVPAYFNDSQRQATKDAGKIAGLEVLRIINEPTAAALAYGVDKVDKQDRKIAVYDLGGGTFDVSIIEIANIDSDKQIEVLSTNGDTFLGGEDFDQRIMDFLVDTFKQEQGIDLKNDTLALQRLKDAAEKAKIELSSSSQTEINLPYVTADASGPKHMNVKLTRAKLESLVAELIAVSYTHLTLPTILRV
;
A
#
# COMPACT_ATOMS: atom_id res chain seq x y z
N MET A 1 23.10 8.33 -35.18
CA MET A 1 21.89 8.33 -34.37
C MET A 1 22.23 7.64 -33.07
N SER A 2 22.44 8.38 -32.00
CA SER A 2 22.67 7.81 -30.67
C SER A 2 21.35 7.17 -30.25
N THR A 3 21.32 5.85 -30.09
CA THR A 3 20.24 5.16 -29.41
C THR A 3 20.28 5.62 -27.95
N LYS A 4 19.53 6.66 -27.61
CA LYS A 4 19.26 6.95 -26.21
C LYS A 4 18.66 5.68 -25.60
N SER A 5 19.35 5.09 -24.63
CA SER A 5 18.79 4.00 -23.84
C SER A 5 17.59 4.60 -23.11
N SER A 6 16.39 4.18 -23.48
CA SER A 6 15.18 4.56 -22.74
C SER A 6 15.36 4.16 -21.27
N ALA A 7 15.08 5.07 -20.36
CA ALA A 7 15.15 4.77 -18.93
C ALA A 7 14.22 3.60 -18.59
N VAL A 8 14.67 2.69 -17.73
CA VAL A 8 13.84 1.60 -17.19
C VAL A 8 13.36 2.02 -15.81
N LEU A 9 12.06 2.00 -15.60
CA LEU A 9 11.46 2.30 -14.30
C LEU A 9 11.56 1.10 -13.35
N GLY A 10 11.93 1.34 -12.10
CA GLY A 10 11.65 0.45 -11.00
C GLY A 10 10.34 0.91 -10.32
N ILE A 11 9.33 0.07 -10.32
CA ILE A 11 8.03 0.40 -9.71
C ILE A 11 7.73 -0.58 -8.59
N ASP A 12 7.57 -0.06 -7.40
CA ASP A 12 6.94 -0.79 -6.29
C ASP A 12 5.44 -0.51 -6.32
N LEU A 13 4.66 -1.51 -6.77
CA LEU A 13 3.21 -1.44 -6.86
C LEU A 13 2.59 -1.95 -5.56
N GLY A 14 2.56 -1.11 -4.52
CA GLY A 14 2.07 -1.51 -3.20
C GLY A 14 0.55 -1.55 -3.09
N THR A 15 0.05 -2.28 -2.10
CA THR A 15 -1.38 -2.37 -1.79
C THR A 15 -1.96 -1.02 -1.36
N THR A 16 -1.22 -0.27 -0.56
CA THR A 16 -1.63 1.03 -0.01
C THR A 16 -0.92 2.19 -0.70
N ASN A 17 0.39 2.09 -0.91
CA ASN A 17 1.21 3.11 -1.53
C ASN A 17 2.12 2.50 -2.59
N SER A 18 2.35 3.23 -3.67
CA SER A 18 3.29 2.87 -4.73
C SER A 18 4.40 3.91 -4.85
N CYS A 19 5.55 3.50 -5.34
CA CYS A 19 6.64 4.43 -5.66
C CYS A 19 7.32 4.06 -6.99
N VAL A 20 7.99 5.04 -7.59
CA VAL A 20 8.77 4.87 -8.82
C VAL A 20 10.19 5.38 -8.62
N ALA A 21 11.13 4.63 -9.17
CA ALA A 21 12.55 4.95 -9.14
C ALA A 21 13.19 4.75 -10.51
N ILE A 22 14.30 5.43 -10.73
CA ILE A 22 15.18 5.28 -11.89
C ILE A 22 16.63 5.07 -11.43
N ILE A 23 17.47 4.67 -12.36
CA ILE A 23 18.91 4.74 -12.16
C ILE A 23 19.42 6.06 -12.75
N GLU A 24 19.90 6.95 -11.89
CA GLU A 24 20.50 8.22 -12.27
C GLU A 24 22.00 8.22 -11.91
N ASN A 25 22.87 8.35 -12.91
CA ASN A 25 24.33 8.28 -12.72
C ASN A 25 24.82 6.98 -12.02
N GLY A 26 24.15 5.86 -12.30
CA GLY A 26 24.48 4.55 -11.69
C GLY A 26 23.94 4.35 -10.28
N VAL A 27 23.16 5.28 -9.74
CA VAL A 27 22.58 5.22 -8.39
C VAL A 27 21.05 5.17 -8.48
N PRO A 28 20.36 4.31 -7.73
CA PRO A 28 18.91 4.30 -7.67
C PRO A 28 18.40 5.58 -6.99
N LYS A 29 17.40 6.20 -7.62
CA LYS A 29 16.75 7.43 -7.15
C LYS A 29 15.25 7.26 -7.20
N VAL A 30 14.59 7.37 -6.05
CA VAL A 30 13.13 7.46 -5.97
C VAL A 30 12.70 8.86 -6.40
N ILE A 31 11.71 8.92 -7.29
CA ILE A 31 11.20 10.17 -7.87
C ILE A 31 10.06 10.69 -7.00
N GLU A 32 10.06 11.99 -6.73
CA GLU A 32 8.95 12.67 -6.07
C GLU A 32 7.82 12.92 -7.07
N ASN A 33 6.59 12.71 -6.62
CA ASN A 33 5.39 13.00 -7.42
C ASN A 33 5.09 14.51 -7.45
N SER A 34 4.05 14.90 -8.19
CA SER A 34 3.63 16.30 -8.32
C SER A 34 3.24 16.98 -6.99
N GLU A 35 2.97 16.20 -5.95
CA GLU A 35 2.68 16.69 -4.61
C GLU A 35 3.93 16.76 -3.70
N GLY A 36 5.14 16.45 -4.23
CA GLY A 36 6.40 16.47 -3.51
C GLY A 36 6.63 15.24 -2.60
N ASN A 37 5.84 14.18 -2.77
CA ASN A 37 5.96 12.96 -2.00
C ASN A 37 6.67 11.87 -2.81
N ARG A 38 7.47 11.04 -2.12
CA ARG A 38 8.16 9.88 -2.74
C ARG A 38 7.27 8.65 -2.90
N THR A 39 6.10 8.66 -2.29
CA THR A 39 5.10 7.62 -2.42
C THR A 39 3.79 8.22 -2.90
N THR A 40 3.03 7.46 -3.67
CA THR A 40 1.71 7.84 -4.17
C THR A 40 0.70 6.81 -3.65
N PRO A 41 -0.40 7.22 -3.01
CA PRO A 41 -1.45 6.30 -2.60
C PRO A 41 -1.98 5.47 -3.77
N SER A 42 -2.09 4.16 -3.60
CA SER A 42 -2.64 3.22 -4.60
C SER A 42 -4.17 3.27 -4.58
N ILE A 43 -4.72 4.47 -4.77
CA ILE A 43 -6.15 4.79 -4.69
C ILE A 43 -6.58 5.46 -5.99
N ILE A 44 -7.73 5.04 -6.52
CA ILE A 44 -8.31 5.55 -7.74
C ILE A 44 -9.75 5.99 -7.46
N ALA A 45 -10.12 7.21 -7.82
CA ALA A 45 -11.49 7.69 -7.73
C ALA A 45 -12.05 8.01 -9.12
N TYR A 46 -13.19 7.43 -9.44
CA TYR A 46 -13.93 7.69 -10.67
C TYR A 46 -14.95 8.79 -10.38
N THR A 47 -14.68 9.99 -10.86
CA THR A 47 -15.61 11.13 -10.79
C THR A 47 -16.52 11.14 -12.03
N GLU A 48 -17.36 12.16 -12.17
CA GLU A 48 -18.22 12.30 -13.36
C GLU A 48 -17.42 12.69 -14.60
N SER A 49 -16.31 13.40 -14.43
CA SER A 49 -15.55 14.00 -15.51
C SER A 49 -14.17 13.38 -15.73
N GLU A 50 -13.59 12.75 -14.71
CA GLU A 50 -12.19 12.30 -14.75
C GLU A 50 -11.91 11.12 -13.79
N ILE A 51 -10.74 10.50 -13.99
CA ILE A 51 -10.19 9.50 -13.08
C ILE A 51 -9.07 10.17 -12.28
N LEU A 52 -9.24 10.20 -10.96
CA LEU A 52 -8.23 10.70 -10.03
C LEU A 52 -7.38 9.54 -9.50
N VAL A 53 -6.08 9.77 -9.30
CA VAL A 53 -5.16 8.76 -8.75
C VAL A 53 -4.30 9.39 -7.66
N GLY A 54 -4.04 8.64 -6.59
CA GLY A 54 -3.16 9.09 -5.52
C GLY A 54 -3.86 9.95 -4.47
N ALA A 55 -3.20 11.01 -4.00
CA ALA A 55 -3.69 11.87 -2.93
C ALA A 55 -5.01 12.57 -3.27
N SER A 56 -5.23 12.96 -4.53
CA SER A 56 -6.50 13.53 -4.99
C SER A 56 -7.64 12.54 -4.88
N ALA A 57 -7.43 11.27 -5.25
CA ALA A 57 -8.41 10.21 -5.08
C ALA A 57 -8.67 9.89 -3.59
N LYS A 58 -7.62 9.89 -2.75
CA LYS A 58 -7.75 9.69 -1.30
C LYS A 58 -8.68 10.71 -0.67
N ARG A 59 -8.59 11.98 -1.08
CA ARG A 59 -9.51 13.04 -0.61
C ARG A 59 -10.96 12.84 -1.04
N GLN A 60 -11.21 12.15 -2.15
CA GLN A 60 -12.56 11.81 -2.64
C GLN A 60 -13.19 10.62 -1.91
N ALA A 61 -12.41 9.79 -1.21
CA ALA A 61 -12.86 8.53 -0.63
C ALA A 61 -14.08 8.69 0.29
N VAL A 62 -14.19 9.81 0.98
CA VAL A 62 -15.28 10.08 1.92
C VAL A 62 -16.55 10.52 1.22
N THR A 63 -16.46 11.37 0.22
CA THR A 63 -17.62 11.93 -0.50
C THR A 63 -18.07 11.04 -1.65
N ASN A 64 -17.19 10.12 -2.11
CA ASN A 64 -17.43 9.22 -3.23
C ASN A 64 -16.93 7.79 -2.93
N PRO A 65 -17.29 7.18 -1.78
CA PRO A 65 -16.71 5.90 -1.34
C PRO A 65 -16.99 4.73 -2.29
N GLN A 66 -18.17 4.70 -2.91
CA GLN A 66 -18.57 3.61 -3.81
C GLN A 66 -17.82 3.60 -5.14
N ASN A 67 -17.22 4.72 -5.54
CA ASN A 67 -16.45 4.84 -6.78
C ASN A 67 -14.98 5.19 -6.51
N THR A 68 -14.53 5.04 -5.27
CA THR A 68 -13.13 5.21 -4.88
C THR A 68 -12.56 3.86 -4.50
N ILE A 69 -11.64 3.37 -5.34
CA ILE A 69 -11.11 2.01 -5.27
C ILE A 69 -9.71 2.07 -4.65
N TYR A 70 -9.50 1.29 -3.62
CA TYR A 70 -8.22 1.06 -2.97
C TYR A 70 -8.02 -0.43 -2.68
N ALA A 71 -6.83 -0.84 -2.28
CA ALA A 71 -6.48 -2.23 -2.03
C ALA A 71 -6.78 -3.20 -3.20
N ALA A 72 -6.88 -2.69 -4.46
CA ALA A 72 -7.18 -3.50 -5.65
C ALA A 72 -6.17 -4.63 -5.87
N LYS A 73 -4.95 -4.50 -5.35
CA LYS A 73 -3.92 -5.54 -5.39
C LYS A 73 -4.34 -6.84 -4.68
N ARG A 74 -5.22 -6.76 -3.67
CA ARG A 74 -5.79 -7.95 -2.99
C ARG A 74 -6.67 -8.78 -3.91
N LEU A 75 -7.28 -8.17 -4.94
CA LEU A 75 -8.18 -8.83 -5.90
C LEU A 75 -7.47 -9.34 -7.15
N ILE A 76 -6.22 -8.88 -7.41
CA ILE A 76 -5.52 -9.18 -8.65
C ILE A 76 -5.28 -10.68 -8.81
N GLY A 77 -5.68 -11.24 -9.95
CA GLY A 77 -5.53 -12.66 -10.26
C GLY A 77 -6.35 -13.63 -9.40
N ARG A 78 -7.34 -13.14 -8.63
CA ARG A 78 -8.17 -13.95 -7.73
C ARG A 78 -9.54 -14.25 -8.29
N LYS A 79 -10.09 -15.41 -7.87
CA LYS A 79 -11.47 -15.79 -8.15
C LYS A 79 -12.43 -15.19 -7.11
N PHE A 80 -13.62 -14.79 -7.58
CA PHE A 80 -14.64 -14.16 -6.74
C PHE A 80 -15.00 -14.99 -5.50
N LYS A 81 -15.03 -16.33 -5.63
CA LYS A 81 -15.41 -17.25 -4.55
C LYS A 81 -14.30 -17.56 -3.56
N GLU A 82 -13.11 -17.03 -3.73
CA GLU A 82 -12.03 -17.23 -2.76
C GLU A 82 -12.35 -16.57 -1.42
N ASN A 83 -12.04 -17.24 -0.31
CA ASN A 83 -12.32 -16.75 1.05
C ASN A 83 -11.72 -15.35 1.31
N ALA A 84 -10.53 -15.07 0.77
CA ALA A 84 -9.91 -13.75 0.90
C ALA A 84 -10.75 -12.67 0.23
N VAL A 85 -11.29 -12.94 -0.97
CA VAL A 85 -12.16 -12.01 -1.70
C VAL A 85 -13.50 -11.80 -0.98
N GLN A 86 -14.05 -12.86 -0.37
CA GLN A 86 -15.30 -12.75 0.40
C GLN A 86 -15.11 -11.83 1.62
N LYS A 87 -13.96 -11.88 2.28
CA LYS A 87 -13.64 -10.93 3.37
C LYS A 87 -13.53 -9.49 2.86
N ASP A 88 -12.91 -9.28 1.70
CA ASP A 88 -12.81 -7.94 1.11
C ASP A 88 -14.19 -7.38 0.73
N ILE A 89 -15.15 -8.21 0.30
CA ILE A 89 -16.52 -7.78 -0.01
C ILE A 89 -17.21 -7.17 1.22
N ASP A 90 -16.97 -7.74 2.40
CA ASP A 90 -17.58 -7.24 3.65
C ASP A 90 -16.89 -5.95 4.16
N LEU A 91 -15.63 -5.73 3.79
CA LEU A 91 -14.81 -4.61 4.28
C LEU A 91 -14.82 -3.39 3.37
N MET A 92 -15.00 -3.59 2.05
CA MET A 92 -14.86 -2.51 1.08
C MET A 92 -16.16 -1.74 0.86
N PRO A 93 -16.11 -0.39 0.78
CA PRO A 93 -17.31 0.42 0.50
C PRO A 93 -17.74 0.35 -0.98
N TYR A 94 -16.85 -0.06 -1.87
CA TYR A 94 -17.13 -0.26 -3.29
C TYR A 94 -17.54 -1.71 -3.57
N LYS A 95 -18.22 -1.92 -4.69
CA LYS A 95 -18.80 -3.21 -5.00
C LYS A 95 -17.83 -4.12 -5.74
N ILE A 96 -17.57 -5.30 -5.17
CA ILE A 96 -16.85 -6.40 -5.82
C ILE A 96 -17.87 -7.36 -6.43
N VAL A 97 -17.66 -7.79 -7.68
CA VAL A 97 -18.62 -8.59 -8.46
C VAL A 97 -17.93 -9.76 -9.15
N GLU A 98 -18.68 -10.83 -9.40
CA GLU A 98 -18.21 -11.97 -10.18
C GLU A 98 -18.24 -11.63 -11.68
N ALA A 99 -17.11 -11.84 -12.35
CA ALA A 99 -17.01 -11.75 -13.80
C ALA A 99 -17.49 -13.06 -14.46
N LYS A 100 -17.73 -13.04 -15.78
CA LYS A 100 -18.16 -14.24 -16.53
C LYS A 100 -17.21 -15.44 -16.43
N ASN A 101 -15.93 -15.18 -16.25
CA ASN A 101 -14.89 -16.19 -16.06
C ASN A 101 -14.66 -16.59 -14.60
N GLY A 102 -15.47 -16.06 -13.68
CA GLY A 102 -15.39 -16.31 -12.25
C GLY A 102 -14.35 -15.47 -11.51
N ASP A 103 -13.69 -14.51 -12.14
CA ASP A 103 -12.75 -13.61 -11.51
C ASP A 103 -13.45 -12.57 -10.64
N ALA A 104 -12.74 -12.06 -9.62
CA ALA A 104 -13.18 -10.92 -8.84
C ALA A 104 -12.95 -9.63 -9.61
N TRP A 105 -14.01 -8.90 -9.95
CA TRP A 105 -13.98 -7.60 -10.61
C TRP A 105 -14.58 -6.53 -9.72
N VAL A 106 -14.27 -5.27 -9.99
CA VAL A 106 -14.83 -4.11 -9.29
C VAL A 106 -15.90 -3.47 -10.16
N GLN A 107 -17.05 -3.16 -9.56
CA GLN A 107 -18.11 -2.39 -10.22
C GLN A 107 -17.99 -0.92 -9.80
N VAL A 108 -17.87 -0.04 -10.78
CA VAL A 108 -17.88 1.41 -10.63
C VAL A 108 -19.08 1.93 -11.44
N ARG A 109 -20.08 2.47 -10.77
CA ARG A 109 -21.36 2.84 -11.41
C ARG A 109 -21.97 1.67 -12.18
N ASN A 110 -22.11 1.80 -13.51
CA ASN A 110 -22.63 0.75 -14.40
C ASN A 110 -21.55 -0.11 -15.04
N ASP A 111 -20.28 0.27 -14.92
CA ASP A 111 -19.16 -0.40 -15.56
C ASP A 111 -18.47 -1.38 -14.61
N LYS A 112 -17.82 -2.38 -15.19
CA LYS A 112 -17.06 -3.38 -14.46
C LYS A 112 -15.61 -3.36 -14.91
N TYR A 113 -14.70 -3.30 -13.96
CA TYR A 113 -13.26 -3.23 -14.19
C TYR A 113 -12.56 -4.45 -13.60
N ALA A 114 -11.70 -5.07 -14.38
CA ALA A 114 -10.78 -6.10 -13.88
C ALA A 114 -9.70 -5.43 -13.00
N PRO A 115 -9.21 -6.08 -11.93
CA PRO A 115 -8.15 -5.54 -11.09
C PRO A 115 -6.90 -5.06 -11.85
N PRO A 116 -6.43 -5.72 -12.93
CA PRO A 116 -5.35 -5.17 -13.75
C PRO A 116 -5.65 -3.81 -14.38
N GLN A 117 -6.89 -3.52 -14.76
CA GLN A 117 -7.28 -2.21 -15.27
C GLN A 117 -7.21 -1.13 -14.19
N ILE A 118 -7.63 -1.46 -12.97
CA ILE A 118 -7.52 -0.58 -11.81
C ILE A 118 -6.05 -0.30 -11.48
N SER A 119 -5.23 -1.35 -11.41
CA SER A 119 -3.79 -1.23 -11.14
C SER A 119 -3.05 -0.46 -12.24
N ALA A 120 -3.52 -0.55 -13.48
CA ALA A 120 -2.95 0.20 -14.60
C ALA A 120 -3.08 1.72 -14.43
N GLU A 121 -4.12 2.22 -13.75
CA GLU A 121 -4.24 3.66 -13.47
C GLU A 121 -3.14 4.13 -12.51
N VAL A 122 -2.82 3.33 -11.49
CA VAL A 122 -1.67 3.62 -10.59
C VAL A 122 -0.37 3.58 -11.38
N LEU A 123 -0.17 2.58 -12.22
CA LEU A 123 1.04 2.46 -13.04
C LEU A 123 1.18 3.62 -14.05
N ARG A 124 0.08 4.12 -14.64
CA ARG A 124 0.09 5.34 -15.48
C ARG A 124 0.55 6.56 -14.68
N LYS A 125 0.08 6.69 -13.42
CA LYS A 125 0.53 7.78 -12.54
C LYS A 125 2.03 7.65 -12.23
N MET A 126 2.55 6.45 -12.02
CA MET A 126 3.99 6.20 -11.82
C MET A 126 4.78 6.55 -13.08
N LYS A 127 4.31 6.10 -14.25
CA LYS A 127 4.90 6.44 -15.55
C LYS A 127 4.95 7.95 -15.75
N GLN A 128 3.81 8.63 -15.58
CA GLN A 128 3.72 10.09 -15.74
C GLN A 128 4.66 10.81 -14.78
N THR A 129 4.74 10.41 -13.53
CA THR A 129 5.68 10.98 -12.54
C THR A 129 7.14 10.89 -13.02
N ALA A 130 7.51 9.75 -13.61
CA ALA A 130 8.86 9.57 -14.13
C ALA A 130 9.10 10.40 -15.42
N GLU A 131 8.14 10.45 -16.31
CA GLU A 131 8.21 11.25 -17.56
C GLU A 131 8.28 12.76 -17.27
N ASP A 132 7.52 13.25 -16.30
CA ASP A 132 7.58 14.66 -15.85
C ASP A 132 8.96 15.00 -15.29
N TYR A 133 9.58 14.06 -14.58
CA TYR A 133 10.93 14.24 -14.03
C TYR A 133 12.03 14.19 -15.11
N LEU A 134 11.92 13.21 -16.03
CA LEU A 134 12.95 12.97 -17.05
C LEU A 134 12.82 13.90 -18.26
N GLY A 135 11.63 14.46 -18.53
CA GLY A 135 11.32 15.25 -19.71
C GLY A 135 11.31 14.41 -21.01
N GLU A 136 11.18 13.07 -20.90
CA GLU A 136 11.10 12.16 -22.03
C GLU A 136 10.15 11.00 -21.76
N GLU A 137 9.65 10.38 -22.83
CA GLU A 137 8.76 9.20 -22.73
C GLU A 137 9.52 7.99 -22.19
N VAL A 138 8.86 7.22 -21.32
CA VAL A 138 9.38 5.99 -20.75
C VAL A 138 8.44 4.84 -21.05
N THR A 139 8.98 3.75 -21.59
CA THR A 139 8.19 2.60 -22.06
C THR A 139 8.48 1.31 -21.34
N GLN A 140 9.52 1.25 -20.51
CA GLN A 140 9.99 0.01 -19.88
C GLN A 140 9.97 0.09 -18.36
N ALA A 141 9.58 -1.04 -17.73
CA ALA A 141 9.55 -1.13 -16.26
C ALA A 141 9.92 -2.52 -15.73
N VAL A 142 10.46 -2.52 -14.52
CA VAL A 142 10.50 -3.67 -13.60
C VAL A 142 9.50 -3.39 -12.49
N ILE A 143 8.62 -4.35 -12.18
CA ILE A 143 7.54 -4.16 -11.19
C ILE A 143 7.69 -5.21 -10.09
N THR A 144 7.47 -4.81 -8.83
CA THR A 144 7.51 -5.72 -7.69
C THR A 144 6.15 -6.38 -7.45
N VAL A 145 6.21 -7.59 -6.87
CA VAL A 145 5.04 -8.34 -6.37
C VAL A 145 5.41 -9.05 -5.07
N PRO A 146 4.43 -9.36 -4.20
CA PRO A 146 4.66 -10.21 -3.05
C PRO A 146 5.24 -11.57 -3.46
N ALA A 147 6.10 -12.15 -2.59
CA ALA A 147 6.76 -13.42 -2.90
C ALA A 147 5.77 -14.59 -3.06
N TYR A 148 4.63 -14.53 -2.35
CA TYR A 148 3.57 -15.55 -2.41
C TYR A 148 2.64 -15.45 -3.63
N PHE A 149 2.79 -14.43 -4.48
CA PHE A 149 1.97 -14.31 -5.69
C PHE A 149 2.18 -15.52 -6.60
N ASN A 150 1.08 -16.13 -7.00
CA ASN A 150 1.06 -17.20 -7.99
C ASN A 150 1.22 -16.65 -9.42
N ASP A 151 1.33 -17.57 -10.39
CA ASP A 151 1.54 -17.21 -11.81
C ASP A 151 0.41 -16.34 -12.38
N SER A 152 -0.85 -16.61 -11.99
CA SER A 152 -2.00 -15.80 -12.42
C SER A 152 -1.90 -14.35 -11.92
N GLN A 153 -1.50 -14.15 -10.68
CA GLN A 153 -1.33 -12.83 -10.08
C GLN A 153 -0.13 -12.07 -10.70
N ARG A 154 0.97 -12.79 -10.96
CA ARG A 154 2.14 -12.22 -11.65
C ARG A 154 1.81 -11.83 -13.08
N GLN A 155 1.08 -12.69 -13.82
CA GLN A 155 0.63 -12.38 -15.17
C GLN A 155 -0.34 -11.19 -15.17
N ALA A 156 -1.30 -11.14 -14.26
CA ALA A 156 -2.22 -10.02 -14.12
C ALA A 156 -1.51 -8.69 -13.81
N THR A 157 -0.40 -8.74 -13.06
CA THR A 157 0.45 -7.56 -12.82
C THR A 157 1.19 -7.13 -14.10
N LYS A 158 1.70 -8.09 -14.90
CA LYS A 158 2.26 -7.77 -16.22
C LYS A 158 1.23 -7.15 -17.16
N ASP A 159 0.01 -7.68 -17.15
CA ASP A 159 -1.09 -7.17 -17.97
C ASP A 159 -1.46 -5.74 -17.55
N ALA A 160 -1.45 -5.44 -16.26
CA ALA A 160 -1.63 -4.06 -15.75
C ALA A 160 -0.56 -3.11 -16.30
N GLY A 161 0.72 -3.53 -16.32
CA GLY A 161 1.81 -2.76 -16.91
C GLY A 161 1.57 -2.50 -18.41
N LYS A 162 1.19 -3.54 -19.16
CA LYS A 162 0.87 -3.43 -20.59
C LYS A 162 -0.31 -2.48 -20.86
N ILE A 163 -1.36 -2.55 -20.04
CA ILE A 163 -2.52 -1.63 -20.12
C ILE A 163 -2.08 -0.19 -19.82
N ALA A 164 -1.11 0.02 -18.93
CA ALA A 164 -0.52 1.31 -18.65
C ALA A 164 0.44 1.83 -19.73
N GLY A 165 0.70 1.07 -20.78
CA GLY A 165 1.64 1.42 -21.84
C GLY A 165 3.10 1.16 -21.48
N LEU A 166 3.36 0.20 -20.59
CA LEU A 166 4.71 -0.21 -20.17
C LEU A 166 5.02 -1.64 -20.67
N GLU A 167 6.19 -1.82 -21.24
CA GLU A 167 6.81 -3.12 -21.41
C GLU A 167 7.39 -3.57 -20.08
N VAL A 168 6.80 -4.58 -19.47
CA VAL A 168 7.27 -5.12 -18.19
C VAL A 168 8.39 -6.12 -18.45
N LEU A 169 9.63 -5.66 -18.30
CA LEU A 169 10.84 -6.46 -18.55
C LEU A 169 10.96 -7.61 -17.56
N ARG A 170 10.61 -7.35 -16.29
CA ARG A 170 10.71 -8.34 -15.21
C ARG A 170 9.69 -8.06 -14.10
N ILE A 171 9.17 -9.13 -13.52
CA ILE A 171 8.50 -9.11 -12.21
C ILE A 171 9.49 -9.65 -11.17
N ILE A 172 9.70 -8.95 -10.08
CA ILE A 172 10.57 -9.36 -8.97
C ILE A 172 9.80 -9.41 -7.66
N ASN A 173 10.27 -10.23 -6.72
CA ASN A 173 9.64 -10.32 -5.42
C ASN A 173 9.99 -9.08 -4.57
N GLU A 174 9.01 -8.51 -3.88
CA GLU A 174 9.18 -7.37 -2.95
C GLU A 174 10.30 -7.60 -1.94
N PRO A 175 10.36 -8.75 -1.21
CA PRO A 175 11.44 -8.99 -0.27
C PRO A 175 12.81 -9.09 -0.95
N THR A 176 12.90 -9.57 -2.18
CA THR A 176 14.13 -9.59 -2.97
C THR A 176 14.58 -8.16 -3.31
N ALA A 177 13.64 -7.32 -3.74
CA ALA A 177 13.92 -5.91 -4.04
C ALA A 177 14.39 -5.16 -2.78
N ALA A 178 13.75 -5.38 -1.63
CA ALA A 178 14.13 -4.79 -0.35
C ALA A 178 15.56 -5.22 0.08
N ALA A 179 15.87 -6.51 -0.04
CA ALA A 179 17.20 -7.03 0.26
C ALA A 179 18.28 -6.40 -0.63
N LEU A 180 18.04 -6.30 -1.93
CA LEU A 180 18.94 -5.63 -2.88
C LEU A 180 19.12 -4.15 -2.56
N ALA A 181 18.04 -3.44 -2.25
CA ALA A 181 18.09 -2.03 -1.88
C ALA A 181 18.90 -1.78 -0.60
N TYR A 182 18.83 -2.69 0.37
CA TYR A 182 19.63 -2.65 1.57
C TYR A 182 21.13 -2.93 1.30
N GLY A 183 21.46 -3.44 0.12
CA GLY A 183 22.84 -3.67 -0.32
C GLY A 183 23.43 -5.00 0.16
N VAL A 184 22.60 -5.99 0.51
CA VAL A 184 23.09 -7.31 0.93
C VAL A 184 23.89 -8.02 -0.15
N ASP A 185 23.72 -7.66 -1.41
CA ASP A 185 24.49 -8.13 -2.54
C ASP A 185 25.94 -7.58 -2.55
N LYS A 186 26.20 -6.47 -1.86
CA LYS A 186 27.50 -5.78 -1.80
C LYS A 186 28.38 -6.22 -0.62
N VAL A 187 27.79 -6.91 0.35
CA VAL A 187 28.46 -7.31 1.59
C VAL A 187 28.82 -8.77 1.54
N ASP A 188 30.12 -9.09 1.64
CA ASP A 188 30.75 -10.41 1.75
C ASP A 188 30.49 -11.48 0.67
N LYS A 189 31.47 -12.40 0.57
CA LYS A 189 31.47 -13.58 -0.30
C LYS A 189 30.84 -14.83 0.35
N GLN A 190 30.21 -14.70 1.52
CA GLN A 190 29.64 -15.84 2.24
C GLN A 190 28.15 -15.95 1.97
N ASP A 191 27.66 -17.18 1.90
CA ASP A 191 26.23 -17.48 1.85
C ASP A 191 25.53 -17.00 3.11
N ARG A 192 24.34 -16.42 2.95
CA ARG A 192 23.58 -15.84 4.06
C ARG A 192 22.10 -16.17 3.96
N LYS A 193 21.48 -16.37 5.11
CA LYS A 193 20.03 -16.35 5.26
C LYS A 193 19.63 -15.09 6.01
N ILE A 194 18.72 -14.36 5.45
CA ILE A 194 18.17 -13.12 6.03
C ILE A 194 16.68 -13.21 6.14
N ALA A 195 16.11 -12.55 7.15
CA ALA A 195 14.68 -12.32 7.26
C ALA A 195 14.37 -10.90 6.78
N VAL A 196 13.39 -10.76 5.89
CA VAL A 196 12.77 -9.49 5.51
C VAL A 196 11.42 -9.43 6.21
N TYR A 197 11.27 -8.41 7.06
CA TYR A 197 10.05 -8.11 7.78
C TYR A 197 9.45 -6.84 7.17
N ASP A 198 8.33 -7.00 6.47
CA ASP A 198 7.65 -5.94 5.75
C ASP A 198 6.26 -5.72 6.35
N LEU A 199 6.11 -4.66 7.15
CA LEU A 199 4.83 -4.18 7.64
C LEU A 199 4.42 -2.97 6.80
N GLY A 200 3.68 -3.25 5.74
CA GLY A 200 3.17 -2.25 4.82
C GLY A 200 1.96 -1.47 5.37
N GLY A 201 1.32 -0.67 4.51
CA GLY A 201 0.12 0.07 4.89
C GLY A 201 -1.10 -0.82 5.10
N GLY A 202 -1.25 -1.91 4.33
CA GLY A 202 -2.42 -2.78 4.38
C GLY A 202 -2.11 -4.28 4.44
N THR A 203 -0.83 -4.67 4.42
CA THR A 203 -0.37 -6.06 4.50
C THR A 203 0.86 -6.15 5.38
N PHE A 204 1.03 -7.30 6.01
CA PHE A 204 2.24 -7.71 6.72
C PHE A 204 2.81 -8.95 6.05
N ASP A 205 4.08 -8.91 5.71
CA ASP A 205 4.80 -10.00 5.08
C ASP A 205 6.14 -10.25 5.76
N VAL A 206 6.46 -11.52 6.01
CA VAL A 206 7.78 -11.95 6.48
C VAL A 206 8.31 -12.99 5.53
N SER A 207 9.54 -12.80 5.03
CA SER A 207 10.18 -13.70 4.08
C SER A 207 11.58 -14.07 4.54
N ILE A 208 11.93 -15.34 4.40
CA ILE A 208 13.29 -15.83 4.58
C ILE A 208 13.93 -15.95 3.20
N ILE A 209 15.06 -15.27 3.01
CA ILE A 209 15.80 -15.22 1.75
C ILE A 209 17.18 -15.84 1.97
N GLU A 210 17.59 -16.69 1.05
CA GLU A 210 18.95 -17.17 0.92
C GLU A 210 19.68 -16.39 -0.16
N ILE A 211 20.90 -15.96 0.15
CA ILE A 211 21.83 -15.35 -0.78
C ILE A 211 23.02 -16.28 -0.85
N ALA A 212 23.12 -16.99 -1.98
CA ALA A 212 24.20 -17.94 -2.24
C ALA A 212 25.17 -17.38 -3.29
N ASN A 213 26.45 -17.69 -3.16
CA ASN A 213 27.46 -17.37 -4.16
C ASN A 213 27.75 -18.63 -4.99
N ILE A 214 27.28 -18.63 -6.25
CA ILE A 214 27.43 -19.74 -7.16
C ILE A 214 28.28 -19.23 -8.36
N ASP A 215 29.42 -19.84 -8.62
CA ASP A 215 30.30 -19.55 -9.77
C ASP A 215 30.60 -18.05 -9.97
N SER A 216 30.82 -17.30 -8.90
CA SER A 216 31.05 -15.83 -8.85
C SER A 216 29.80 -14.96 -9.05
N ASP A 217 28.66 -15.54 -9.29
CA ASP A 217 27.38 -14.83 -9.32
C ASP A 217 26.62 -15.00 -8.00
N LYS A 218 25.81 -13.99 -7.65
CA LYS A 218 24.94 -14.07 -6.48
C LYS A 218 23.54 -14.51 -6.90
N GLN A 219 23.13 -15.64 -6.36
CA GLN A 219 21.76 -16.13 -6.47
C GLN A 219 20.98 -15.72 -5.22
N ILE A 220 19.79 -15.13 -5.42
CA ILE A 220 18.88 -14.74 -4.36
C ILE A 220 17.60 -15.56 -4.50
N GLU A 221 17.29 -16.35 -3.47
CA GLU A 221 16.14 -17.24 -3.45
C GLU A 221 15.26 -16.95 -2.22
N VAL A 222 13.95 -16.89 -2.41
CA VAL A 222 12.99 -16.81 -1.31
C VAL A 222 12.67 -18.23 -0.86
N LEU A 223 13.17 -18.60 0.32
CA LEU A 223 12.99 -19.95 0.89
C LEU A 223 11.59 -20.17 1.46
N SER A 224 11.05 -19.15 2.11
CA SER A 224 9.70 -19.19 2.69
C SER A 224 9.14 -17.78 2.85
N THR A 225 7.82 -17.68 2.83
CA THR A 225 7.09 -16.44 3.10
C THR A 225 5.84 -16.75 3.89
N ASN A 226 5.46 -15.85 4.78
CA ASN A 226 4.23 -15.90 5.56
C ASN A 226 3.79 -14.47 5.86
N GLY A 227 2.59 -14.25 6.40
CA GLY A 227 2.10 -12.92 6.72
C GLY A 227 0.60 -12.85 6.94
N ASP A 228 0.10 -11.63 7.01
CA ASP A 228 -1.33 -11.34 7.10
C ASP A 228 -1.69 -10.25 6.08
N THR A 229 -2.57 -10.56 5.15
CA THR A 229 -3.02 -9.64 4.11
C THR A 229 -4.05 -8.62 4.60
N PHE A 230 -4.41 -8.68 5.89
CA PHE A 230 -5.35 -7.76 6.57
C PHE A 230 -4.71 -7.08 7.78
N LEU A 231 -3.37 -7.00 7.83
CA LEU A 231 -2.63 -6.32 8.89
C LEU A 231 -1.65 -5.32 8.28
N GLY A 232 -1.79 -4.05 8.62
CA GLY A 232 -0.90 -2.99 8.16
C GLY A 232 -1.09 -1.68 8.92
N GLY A 233 -0.41 -0.64 8.46
CA GLY A 233 -0.45 0.69 9.07
C GLY A 233 -1.84 1.30 9.12
N GLU A 234 -2.74 0.95 8.18
CA GLU A 234 -4.14 1.42 8.18
C GLU A 234 -4.93 0.88 9.36
N ASP A 235 -4.64 -0.34 9.83
CA ASP A 235 -5.27 -0.91 11.02
C ASP A 235 -4.82 -0.17 12.28
N PHE A 236 -3.56 0.29 12.31
CA PHE A 236 -3.06 1.15 13.39
C PHE A 236 -3.76 2.51 13.38
N ASP A 237 -3.97 3.11 12.21
CA ASP A 237 -4.72 4.36 12.06
C ASP A 237 -6.16 4.18 12.56
N GLN A 238 -6.80 3.06 12.25
CA GLN A 238 -8.16 2.75 12.71
C GLN A 238 -8.23 2.68 14.24
N ARG A 239 -7.25 2.05 14.91
CA ARG A 239 -7.20 2.01 16.39
C ARG A 239 -7.07 3.42 16.99
N ILE A 240 -6.31 4.30 16.36
CA ILE A 240 -6.21 5.71 16.78
C ILE A 240 -7.54 6.42 16.54
N MET A 241 -8.18 6.24 15.38
CA MET A 241 -9.48 6.83 15.07
C MET A 241 -10.54 6.41 16.10
N ASP A 242 -10.64 5.13 16.41
CA ASP A 242 -11.59 4.61 17.40
C ASP A 242 -11.35 5.27 18.77
N PHE A 243 -10.11 5.37 19.19
CA PHE A 243 -9.74 6.08 20.42
C PHE A 243 -10.15 7.56 20.40
N LEU A 244 -9.96 8.26 19.29
CA LEU A 244 -10.34 9.68 19.15
C LEU A 244 -11.87 9.85 19.18
N VAL A 245 -12.62 9.00 18.48
CA VAL A 245 -14.09 9.01 18.47
C VAL A 245 -14.64 8.77 19.87
N ASP A 246 -14.11 7.77 20.59
CA ASP A 246 -14.56 7.44 21.93
C ASP A 246 -14.22 8.56 22.93
N THR A 247 -13.02 9.14 22.82
CA THR A 247 -12.60 10.28 23.65
C THR A 247 -13.53 11.48 23.43
N PHE A 248 -13.79 11.84 22.18
CA PHE A 248 -14.66 12.96 21.86
C PHE A 248 -16.10 12.73 22.35
N LYS A 249 -16.60 11.51 22.21
CA LYS A 249 -17.92 11.14 22.73
C LYS A 249 -18.01 11.25 24.25
N GLN A 250 -16.93 10.88 24.95
CA GLN A 250 -16.87 11.02 26.41
C GLN A 250 -16.83 12.49 26.86
N GLU A 251 -16.08 13.34 26.15
CA GLU A 251 -15.87 14.74 26.52
C GLU A 251 -17.01 15.66 26.08
N GLN A 252 -17.56 15.43 24.88
CA GLN A 252 -18.53 16.33 24.24
C GLN A 252 -19.95 15.74 24.15
N GLY A 253 -20.12 14.43 24.43
CA GLY A 253 -21.42 13.75 24.30
C GLY A 253 -21.86 13.48 22.85
N ILE A 254 -21.00 13.75 21.85
CA ILE A 254 -21.32 13.64 20.43
C ILE A 254 -20.62 12.43 19.82
N ASP A 255 -21.36 11.61 19.10
CA ASP A 255 -20.81 10.44 18.39
C ASP A 255 -20.46 10.83 16.94
N LEU A 256 -19.17 10.81 16.60
CA LEU A 256 -18.68 11.17 15.26
C LEU A 256 -18.78 10.05 14.23
N LYS A 257 -19.23 8.84 14.60
CA LYS A 257 -19.29 7.68 13.69
C LYS A 257 -20.16 7.89 12.46
N ASN A 258 -21.13 8.79 12.53
CA ASN A 258 -22.05 9.11 11.42
C ASN A 258 -21.70 10.44 10.73
N ASP A 259 -20.65 11.13 11.17
CA ASP A 259 -20.18 12.37 10.54
C ASP A 259 -19.03 12.04 9.58
N THR A 260 -19.37 11.88 8.31
CA THR A 260 -18.45 11.47 7.26
C THR A 260 -17.26 12.43 7.11
N LEU A 261 -17.50 13.75 7.24
CA LEU A 261 -16.43 14.75 7.13
C LEU A 261 -15.52 14.73 8.37
N ALA A 262 -16.08 14.53 9.56
CA ALA A 262 -15.29 14.36 10.77
C ALA A 262 -14.41 13.11 10.68
N LEU A 263 -14.97 11.97 10.23
CA LEU A 263 -14.22 10.71 10.07
C LEU A 263 -13.02 10.84 9.13
N GLN A 264 -13.16 11.58 8.02
CA GLN A 264 -12.02 11.82 7.13
C GLN A 264 -10.92 12.60 7.83
N ARG A 265 -11.28 13.67 8.51
CA ARG A 265 -10.31 14.49 9.24
C ARG A 265 -9.63 13.72 10.35
N LEU A 266 -10.38 12.84 11.03
CA LEU A 266 -9.84 11.92 12.03
C LEU A 266 -8.86 10.93 11.42
N LYS A 267 -9.17 10.37 10.24
CA LYS A 267 -8.29 9.44 9.52
C LYS A 267 -6.96 10.09 9.17
N ASP A 268 -7.01 11.28 8.57
CA ASP A 268 -5.79 12.01 8.21
C ASP A 268 -4.96 12.40 9.45
N ALA A 269 -5.63 12.80 10.53
CA ALA A 269 -4.96 13.14 11.78
C ALA A 269 -4.36 11.92 12.50
N ALA A 270 -5.05 10.77 12.45
CA ALA A 270 -4.56 9.50 13.00
C ALA A 270 -3.28 9.03 12.29
N GLU A 271 -3.29 9.02 10.95
CA GLU A 271 -2.12 8.67 10.14
C GLU A 271 -0.94 9.60 10.43
N LYS A 272 -1.19 10.92 10.49
CA LYS A 272 -0.16 11.91 10.82
C LYS A 272 0.41 11.68 12.21
N ALA A 273 -0.44 11.48 13.21
CA ALA A 273 -0.02 11.21 14.58
C ALA A 273 0.81 9.92 14.69
N LYS A 274 0.41 8.84 14.01
CA LYS A 274 1.19 7.60 13.92
C LYS A 274 2.59 7.86 13.36
N ILE A 275 2.71 8.62 12.27
CA ILE A 275 3.99 8.96 11.65
C ILE A 275 4.86 9.78 12.61
N GLU A 276 4.30 10.82 13.25
CA GLU A 276 5.02 11.66 14.19
C GLU A 276 5.52 10.88 15.41
N LEU A 277 4.72 9.94 15.93
CA LEU A 277 5.09 9.10 17.07
C LEU A 277 6.19 8.07 16.74
N SER A 278 6.57 7.88 15.47
CA SER A 278 7.76 7.10 15.13
C SER A 278 9.05 7.75 15.60
N SER A 279 9.10 9.08 15.66
CA SER A 279 10.29 9.85 16.09
C SER A 279 10.10 10.60 17.40
N SER A 280 8.84 10.84 17.82
CA SER A 280 8.50 11.61 19.03
C SER A 280 7.88 10.72 20.10
N SER A 281 8.02 11.10 21.37
CA SER A 281 7.36 10.40 22.50
C SER A 281 5.90 10.79 22.69
N GLN A 282 5.47 11.91 22.11
CA GLN A 282 4.11 12.42 22.15
C GLN A 282 3.82 13.33 20.97
N THR A 283 2.55 13.44 20.61
CA THR A 283 2.04 14.40 19.62
C THR A 283 0.70 14.97 20.08
N GLU A 284 0.28 16.07 19.46
CA GLU A 284 -0.99 16.74 19.74
C GLU A 284 -1.86 16.70 18.47
N ILE A 285 -3.06 16.13 18.61
CA ILE A 285 -4.07 16.05 17.55
C ILE A 285 -5.04 17.20 17.78
N ASN A 286 -4.93 18.24 16.96
CA ASN A 286 -5.76 19.44 17.04
C ASN A 286 -6.63 19.52 15.77
N LEU A 287 -7.94 19.36 15.95
CA LEU A 287 -8.95 19.44 14.88
C LEU A 287 -9.99 20.51 15.23
N PRO A 288 -9.73 21.77 14.84
CA PRO A 288 -10.71 22.82 15.02
C PRO A 288 -11.93 22.57 14.13
N TYR A 289 -13.13 22.89 14.64
CA TYR A 289 -14.39 22.75 13.90
C TYR A 289 -14.58 21.32 13.36
N VAL A 290 -14.35 20.30 14.22
CA VAL A 290 -14.47 18.91 13.80
C VAL A 290 -15.92 18.54 13.50
N THR A 291 -16.86 19.09 14.26
CA THR A 291 -18.32 19.01 14.03
C THR A 291 -19.01 20.21 14.66
N ALA A 292 -20.34 20.27 14.58
CA ALA A 292 -21.15 21.30 15.25
C ALA A 292 -22.48 20.72 15.77
N ASP A 293 -22.99 21.29 16.85
CA ASP A 293 -24.31 21.01 17.39
C ASP A 293 -25.09 22.31 17.63
N ALA A 294 -26.24 22.23 18.31
CA ALA A 294 -27.08 23.39 18.62
C ALA A 294 -26.36 24.47 19.50
N SER A 295 -25.31 24.10 20.21
CA SER A 295 -24.50 25.03 21.02
C SER A 295 -23.35 25.68 20.24
N GLY A 296 -23.15 25.28 18.98
CA GLY A 296 -22.14 25.83 18.10
C GLY A 296 -21.04 24.83 17.69
N PRO A 297 -19.95 25.33 17.11
CA PRO A 297 -18.87 24.48 16.62
C PRO A 297 -18.13 23.79 17.77
N LYS A 298 -17.71 22.56 17.51
CA LYS A 298 -16.92 21.73 18.43
C LYS A 298 -15.52 21.52 17.90
N HIS A 299 -14.57 21.48 18.81
CA HIS A 299 -13.16 21.32 18.53
C HIS A 299 -12.65 20.08 19.25
N MET A 300 -11.68 19.40 18.66
CA MET A 300 -10.98 18.29 19.30
C MET A 300 -9.53 18.69 19.53
N ASN A 301 -9.05 18.50 20.75
CA ASN A 301 -7.64 18.62 21.09
C ASN A 301 -7.26 17.46 21.99
N VAL A 302 -6.51 16.50 21.47
CA VAL A 302 -6.12 15.27 22.16
C VAL A 302 -4.62 15.10 22.11
N LYS A 303 -4.01 14.92 23.28
CA LYS A 303 -2.61 14.54 23.40
C LYS A 303 -2.47 13.03 23.32
N LEU A 304 -1.73 12.54 22.32
CA LEU A 304 -1.45 11.12 22.14
C LEU A 304 0.04 10.85 22.43
N THR A 305 0.32 9.90 23.30
CA THR A 305 1.69 9.45 23.60
C THR A 305 2.01 8.17 22.84
N ARG A 306 3.31 7.91 22.58
CA ARG A 306 3.79 6.64 22.00
C ARG A 306 3.34 5.45 22.83
N ALA A 307 3.45 5.51 24.16
CA ALA A 307 3.01 4.43 25.04
C ALA A 307 1.50 4.14 24.91
N LYS A 308 0.67 5.19 24.70
CA LYS A 308 -0.75 5.00 24.45
C LYS A 308 -0.98 4.35 23.10
N LEU A 309 -0.29 4.78 22.03
CA LEU A 309 -0.35 4.13 20.72
C LEU A 309 0.03 2.66 20.83
N GLU A 310 1.17 2.34 21.45
CA GLU A 310 1.62 0.97 21.67
C GLU A 310 0.56 0.10 22.36
N SER A 311 -0.13 0.64 23.36
CA SER A 311 -1.22 -0.05 24.03
C SER A 311 -2.44 -0.29 23.15
N LEU A 312 -2.77 0.64 22.25
CA LEU A 312 -3.91 0.54 21.31
C LEU A 312 -3.67 -0.53 20.25
N VAL A 313 -2.42 -0.73 19.83
CA VAL A 313 -2.04 -1.62 18.73
C VAL A 313 -1.35 -2.91 19.19
N ALA A 314 -1.28 -3.17 20.50
CA ALA A 314 -0.56 -4.32 21.07
C ALA A 314 -1.00 -5.66 20.47
N GLU A 315 -2.29 -5.86 20.25
CA GLU A 315 -2.83 -7.07 19.62
C GLU A 315 -2.38 -7.22 18.17
N LEU A 316 -2.33 -6.12 17.40
CA LEU A 316 -1.87 -6.11 16.02
C LEU A 316 -0.38 -6.46 15.93
N ILE A 317 0.42 -5.94 16.84
CA ILE A 317 1.85 -6.28 16.94
C ILE A 317 2.03 -7.76 17.27
N ALA A 318 1.22 -8.31 18.19
CA ALA A 318 1.30 -9.71 18.58
C ALA A 318 1.07 -10.68 17.40
N VAL A 319 0.21 -10.34 16.46
CA VAL A 319 0.00 -11.12 15.22
C VAL A 319 1.30 -11.27 14.43
N SER A 320 2.08 -10.19 14.29
CA SER A 320 3.33 -10.23 13.54
C SER A 320 4.37 -11.15 14.20
N TYR A 321 4.48 -11.14 15.53
CA TYR A 321 5.36 -12.08 16.26
C TYR A 321 4.91 -13.54 16.12
N THR A 322 3.61 -13.80 16.05
CA THR A 322 3.08 -15.14 15.83
C THR A 322 3.56 -15.70 14.49
N HIS A 323 3.48 -14.91 13.42
CA HIS A 323 3.96 -15.32 12.09
C HIS A 323 5.47 -15.55 12.04
N LEU A 324 6.26 -14.82 12.82
CA LEU A 324 7.71 -15.03 12.93
C LEU A 324 8.08 -16.33 13.65
N THR A 325 7.30 -16.75 14.64
CA THR A 325 7.66 -17.85 15.55
C THR A 325 7.07 -19.20 15.15
N LEU A 326 5.87 -19.25 14.56
CA LEU A 326 5.20 -20.49 14.16
C LEU A 326 6.02 -21.38 13.20
N PRO A 327 6.73 -20.88 12.18
CA PRO A 327 7.54 -21.72 11.30
C PRO A 327 8.70 -22.43 11.99
N THR A 328 9.16 -21.95 13.13
CA THR A 328 10.27 -22.55 13.89
C THR A 328 9.82 -23.69 14.80
N ILE A 329 8.54 -23.73 15.18
CA ILE A 329 7.98 -24.76 16.08
C ILE A 329 7.52 -26.00 15.29
N LEU A 330 7.15 -25.87 14.02
CA LEU A 330 6.64 -26.99 13.19
C LEU A 330 7.74 -27.78 12.45
N ARG A 331 9.01 -27.54 12.71
CA ARG A 331 10.15 -28.27 12.14
C ARG A 331 10.98 -29.04 13.20
N VAL A 332 10.34 -29.49 14.27
CA VAL A 332 10.92 -30.46 15.19
C VAL A 332 10.32 -31.84 14.95
#